data_afda674cb8440bb0d2eeceb9833b5e0c
#
_entry.id   afda674cb8440bb0d2eeceb9833b5e0c
#
_cell.length_a   1.000
_cell.length_b   1.000
_cell.length_c   1.000
_cell.angle_alpha   90.00
_cell.angle_beta   90.00
_cell.angle_gamma   90.00
#
_symmetry.space_group_name_H-M   'P 1'
#
loop_
_entity.id
_entity.type
_entity.pdbx_description
1 polymer ?
#
loop_
_entity_poly.entity_id
_entity_poly.type
_entity_poly.pdbx_seq_one_letter_code
_entity_poly.pdbx_strand_id
1 'polypeptide(L)'
;MCGFVCLWNAGDESLADRMIRKIAHRGPDAVEVARLPGTRTVMAHCRLSIIGPEDGRQPIHQTDDLLVANGEIYNHRDLRAILGESAFQTESDSETILHLFRSGEARWISRLDGMFAFVLATRNRIIAARDPLGIKPLYVARLNGGYAFASELKAFDGVDVENIEAIPPGTLHDSRDGWRQWYRTPQGAAEAEPDLDTGRTARELRLVLEEAVAKWMVADVEVGSFLSGGLDSSIIAAIAQQVCRAAGKGPLKTFSVGTEGSPDLVAARAVAAHIGSDHREYVFTAEDVAEALPHVIYHLESADVDLVRSAIPTLFAARLARREVKAVLTGEGADELFAGYAYHHAYVDEPRALADELTRALGTMHNINLQRVDRVTMAESLEARTPFLDRDLIDFAQSIPATLKLCRTDPDAPESTGPTTEKWILRKSCDDLLPSDLVWRKKAQFDEGSGTVSALDGALRGLIGKEGAVTRAEEGLLYEKILRSRYENPDRIIENAGTWSADRVAV
;
A
#
# COMPACT_ATOMS: atom_id res chain seq x y z
N MET A 1 3.37 3.69 10.77
CA MET A 1 2.82 2.33 10.58
C MET A 1 3.35 1.37 11.62
N CYS A 2 2.68 0.24 11.83
CA CYS A 2 2.94 -0.64 12.95
C CYS A 2 2.83 -2.10 12.53
N GLY A 3 3.05 -3.00 13.46
CA GLY A 3 2.71 -4.40 13.34
C GLY A 3 2.06 -4.86 14.63
N PHE A 4 1.16 -5.81 14.56
CA PHE A 4 0.54 -6.36 15.76
C PHE A 4 0.27 -7.86 15.66
N VAL A 5 0.07 -8.44 16.85
CA VAL A 5 -0.42 -9.80 17.07
C VAL A 5 -1.52 -9.74 18.11
N CYS A 6 -2.58 -10.51 17.90
CA CYS A 6 -3.62 -10.72 18.90
C CYS A 6 -3.89 -12.22 19.06
N LEU A 7 -3.82 -12.71 20.30
CA LEU A 7 -4.19 -14.07 20.69
C LEU A 7 -5.49 -14.00 21.49
N TRP A 8 -6.61 -14.27 20.84
CA TRP A 8 -7.92 -14.22 21.47
C TRP A 8 -8.31 -15.59 22.04
N ASN A 9 -8.35 -15.69 23.38
CA ASN A 9 -8.59 -16.92 24.11
C ASN A 9 -7.62 -18.08 23.77
N ALA A 10 -6.46 -17.80 23.19
CA ALA A 10 -5.65 -18.79 22.49
C ALA A 10 -4.22 -18.93 23.00
N GLY A 11 -3.69 -17.97 23.76
CA GLY A 11 -2.27 -17.98 24.07
C GLY A 11 -1.90 -17.27 25.37
N ASP A 12 -0.62 -16.98 25.48
CA ASP A 12 0.01 -16.26 26.59
C ASP A 12 0.94 -15.16 26.06
N GLU A 13 1.48 -14.38 26.99
CA GLU A 13 2.37 -13.26 26.68
C GLU A 13 3.69 -13.72 26.02
N SER A 14 4.20 -14.90 26.41
CA SER A 14 5.43 -15.45 25.82
C SER A 14 5.23 -15.78 24.34
N LEU A 15 4.10 -16.35 23.96
CA LEU A 15 3.78 -16.63 22.56
C LEU A 15 3.61 -15.34 21.78
N ALA A 16 2.84 -14.37 22.33
CA ALA A 16 2.64 -13.07 21.69
C ALA A 16 3.96 -12.32 21.49
N ASP A 17 4.90 -12.36 22.46
CA ASP A 17 6.23 -11.78 22.36
C ASP A 17 7.07 -12.46 21.27
N ARG A 18 7.06 -13.79 21.17
CA ARG A 18 7.75 -14.48 20.09
C ARG A 18 7.22 -14.12 18.71
N MET A 19 5.90 -14.05 18.56
CA MET A 19 5.25 -13.72 17.29
C MET A 19 5.52 -12.26 16.87
N ILE A 20 5.42 -11.30 17.80
CA ILE A 20 5.63 -9.87 17.46
C ILE A 20 7.08 -9.58 17.10
N ARG A 21 8.06 -10.27 17.71
CA ARG A 21 9.47 -10.11 17.35
C ARG A 21 9.78 -10.48 15.91
N LYS A 22 9.06 -11.42 15.30
CA LYS A 22 9.22 -11.79 13.87
C LYS A 22 8.82 -10.64 12.92
N ILE A 23 7.98 -9.70 13.40
CA ILE A 23 7.51 -8.55 12.63
C ILE A 23 7.93 -7.21 13.24
N ALA A 24 8.89 -7.20 14.16
CA ALA A 24 9.35 -5.98 14.86
C ALA A 24 9.98 -4.92 13.93
N HIS A 25 10.44 -5.32 12.72
CA HIS A 25 10.91 -4.40 11.69
C HIS A 25 9.83 -3.39 11.24
N ARG A 26 8.55 -3.73 11.41
CA ARG A 26 7.45 -2.82 11.09
C ARG A 26 7.38 -1.60 12.02
N GLY A 27 7.85 -1.73 13.24
CA GLY A 27 7.76 -0.66 14.23
C GLY A 27 8.88 -0.72 15.25
N PRO A 28 10.03 -0.12 14.94
CA PRO A 28 11.22 -0.20 15.80
C PRO A 28 11.18 0.74 17.00
N ASP A 29 10.23 1.68 17.08
CA ASP A 29 10.23 2.72 18.11
C ASP A 29 9.77 2.18 19.49
N ALA A 30 8.88 1.19 19.53
CA ALA A 30 8.43 0.52 20.75
C ALA A 30 7.84 -0.86 20.48
N VAL A 31 7.96 -1.77 21.45
CA VAL A 31 7.26 -3.07 21.45
C VAL A 31 6.56 -3.20 22.79
N GLU A 32 5.26 -3.43 22.79
CA GLU A 32 4.47 -3.58 23.99
C GLU A 32 3.56 -4.81 23.90
N VAL A 33 3.37 -5.49 25.04
CA VAL A 33 2.48 -6.65 25.20
C VAL A 33 1.51 -6.36 26.32
N ALA A 34 0.23 -6.57 26.10
CA ALA A 34 -0.81 -6.38 27.11
C ALA A 34 -1.80 -7.54 27.12
N ARG A 35 -2.27 -7.88 28.30
CA ARG A 35 -3.34 -8.87 28.52
C ARG A 35 -4.64 -8.17 28.89
N LEU A 36 -5.74 -8.62 28.30
CA LEU A 36 -7.06 -8.18 28.74
C LEU A 36 -7.41 -8.85 30.07
N PRO A 37 -7.58 -8.08 31.17
CA PRO A 37 -7.76 -8.63 32.51
C PRO A 37 -8.90 -9.63 32.62
N GLY A 38 -8.67 -10.75 33.34
CA GLY A 38 -9.66 -11.80 33.53
C GLY A 38 -9.94 -12.68 32.32
N THR A 39 -9.12 -12.57 31.24
CA THR A 39 -9.25 -13.37 30.03
C THR A 39 -7.92 -14.05 29.64
N ARG A 40 -7.96 -14.91 28.61
CA ARG A 40 -6.77 -15.46 27.94
C ARG A 40 -6.42 -14.69 26.66
N THR A 41 -6.88 -13.45 26.54
CA THR A 41 -6.61 -12.58 25.38
C THR A 41 -5.37 -11.75 25.64
N VAL A 42 -4.40 -11.84 24.72
CA VAL A 42 -3.14 -11.10 24.76
C VAL A 42 -2.96 -10.41 23.44
N MET A 43 -2.55 -9.16 23.47
CA MET A 43 -2.18 -8.38 22.29
C MET A 43 -0.75 -7.89 22.41
N ALA A 44 -0.02 -7.91 21.30
CA ALA A 44 1.32 -7.35 21.17
C ALA A 44 1.36 -6.39 19.98
N HIS A 45 2.09 -5.31 20.14
CA HIS A 45 2.21 -4.26 19.14
C HIS A 45 3.65 -3.78 19.00
N CYS A 46 4.13 -3.61 17.77
CA CYS A 46 5.38 -2.91 17.47
C CYS A 46 5.06 -1.61 16.73
N ARG A 47 5.60 -0.49 17.22
CA ARG A 47 5.20 0.86 16.83
C ARG A 47 6.23 1.56 15.96
N LEU A 48 5.76 2.16 14.86
CA LEU A 48 6.42 3.25 14.15
C LEU A 48 5.62 4.52 14.43
N SER A 49 6.20 5.45 15.19
CA SER A 49 5.51 6.63 15.72
C SER A 49 5.37 7.70 14.64
N ILE A 50 4.15 7.94 14.17
CA ILE A 50 3.80 8.92 13.13
C ILE A 50 2.80 9.94 13.68
N ILE A 51 1.68 9.50 14.24
CA ILE A 51 0.71 10.33 14.96
C ILE A 51 0.88 10.10 16.47
N GLY A 52 0.83 11.18 17.26
CA GLY A 52 1.02 11.17 18.72
C GLY A 52 2.36 10.52 19.12
N PRO A 53 3.54 10.99 18.65
CA PRO A 53 4.80 10.27 18.86
C PRO A 53 5.11 10.03 20.34
N GLU A 54 4.70 10.94 21.22
CA GLU A 54 5.03 10.89 22.65
C GLU A 54 4.14 9.89 23.43
N ASP A 55 2.83 9.82 23.13
CA ASP A 55 1.88 9.10 23.96
C ASP A 55 0.97 8.09 23.21
N GLY A 56 0.97 8.06 21.89
CA GLY A 56 0.14 7.18 21.06
C GLY A 56 0.50 5.69 21.15
N ARG A 57 0.81 5.17 22.34
CA ARG A 57 1.21 3.77 22.55
C ARG A 57 0.06 2.81 22.35
N GLN A 58 0.40 1.60 21.89
CA GLN A 58 -0.52 0.48 21.72
C GLN A 58 0.09 -0.79 22.33
N PRO A 59 -0.70 -1.75 22.83
CA PRO A 59 -2.17 -1.83 22.78
C PRO A 59 -2.87 -0.73 23.59
N ILE A 60 -3.92 -0.11 23.01
CA ILE A 60 -4.74 0.90 23.71
C ILE A 60 -5.69 0.14 24.66
N HIS A 61 -5.56 0.42 25.95
CA HIS A 61 -6.38 -0.19 26.98
C HIS A 61 -7.34 0.85 27.59
N GLN A 62 -8.62 0.58 27.52
CA GLN A 62 -9.62 1.43 28.15
C GLN A 62 -10.72 0.59 28.80
N THR A 63 -10.83 0.65 30.13
CA THR A 63 -11.77 -0.15 30.93
C THR A 63 -11.58 -1.66 30.69
N ASP A 64 -12.54 -2.31 30.01
CA ASP A 64 -12.56 -3.75 29.70
C ASP A 64 -12.29 -4.06 28.23
N ASP A 65 -11.73 -3.11 27.50
CA ASP A 65 -11.45 -3.24 26.07
C ASP A 65 -9.95 -3.06 25.79
N LEU A 66 -9.47 -3.79 24.79
CA LEU A 66 -8.08 -3.75 24.33
C LEU A 66 -8.08 -3.65 22.80
N LEU A 67 -7.33 -2.69 22.24
CA LEU A 67 -7.25 -2.41 20.83
C LEU A 67 -5.80 -2.43 20.36
N VAL A 68 -5.55 -3.08 19.22
CA VAL A 68 -4.35 -2.92 18.40
C VAL A 68 -4.73 -2.57 16.98
N ALA A 69 -4.01 -1.63 16.40
CA ALA A 69 -4.23 -1.18 15.04
C ALA A 69 -2.91 -0.95 14.30
N ASN A 70 -2.93 -1.16 13.00
CA ASN A 70 -1.85 -0.83 12.07
C ASN A 70 -2.45 0.02 10.95
N GLY A 71 -2.03 1.26 10.82
CA GLY A 71 -2.51 2.18 9.81
C GLY A 71 -2.65 3.60 10.33
N GLU A 72 -3.43 4.40 9.60
CA GLU A 72 -3.72 5.80 9.87
C GLU A 72 -5.21 6.07 9.66
N ILE A 73 -5.82 6.79 10.60
CA ILE A 73 -7.21 7.29 10.48
C ILE A 73 -7.14 8.79 10.19
N TYR A 74 -7.21 9.15 8.92
CA TYR A 74 -6.96 10.52 8.47
C TYR A 74 -7.97 11.54 8.99
N ASN A 75 -9.22 11.13 9.18
CA ASN A 75 -10.27 12.00 9.74
C ASN A 75 -10.36 11.95 11.29
N HIS A 76 -9.30 11.50 11.97
CA HIS A 76 -9.31 11.33 13.43
C HIS A 76 -9.63 12.64 14.17
N ARG A 77 -9.16 13.80 13.70
CA ARG A 77 -9.41 15.10 14.35
C ARG A 77 -10.91 15.45 14.35
N ASP A 78 -11.58 15.27 13.23
CA ASP A 78 -13.03 15.50 13.10
C ASP A 78 -13.82 14.52 13.96
N LEU A 79 -13.40 13.24 13.98
CA LEU A 79 -14.02 12.23 14.82
C LEU A 79 -13.85 12.54 16.31
N ARG A 80 -12.67 12.99 16.74
CA ARG A 80 -12.42 13.41 18.11
C ARG A 80 -13.32 14.58 18.53
N ALA A 81 -13.46 15.60 17.68
CA ALA A 81 -14.35 16.73 17.93
C ALA A 81 -15.81 16.30 18.09
N ILE A 82 -16.29 15.35 17.29
CA ILE A 82 -17.67 14.82 17.35
C ILE A 82 -17.87 13.92 18.59
N LEU A 83 -16.90 13.07 18.91
CA LEU A 83 -16.97 12.10 20.00
C LEU A 83 -16.69 12.73 21.39
N GLY A 84 -16.13 13.93 21.42
CA GLY A 84 -15.74 14.67 22.62
C GLY A 84 -14.29 14.44 23.02
N GLU A 85 -13.44 15.44 22.86
CA GLU A 85 -11.99 15.37 23.16
C GLU A 85 -11.65 14.80 24.53
N SER A 86 -12.45 15.14 25.56
CA SER A 86 -12.21 14.65 26.93
C SER A 86 -12.40 13.15 27.14
N ALA A 87 -12.94 12.43 26.16
CA ALA A 87 -13.08 10.98 26.23
C ALA A 87 -11.77 10.25 25.88
N PHE A 88 -10.88 10.91 25.15
CA PHE A 88 -9.62 10.35 24.66
C PHE A 88 -8.52 10.41 25.72
N GLN A 89 -7.71 9.37 25.77
CA GLN A 89 -6.60 9.23 26.72
C GLN A 89 -5.24 9.45 26.08
N THR A 90 -5.16 9.32 24.74
CA THR A 90 -3.93 9.44 23.96
C THR A 90 -4.13 10.37 22.76
N GLU A 91 -3.05 10.81 22.15
CA GLU A 91 -3.08 11.52 20.87
C GLU A 91 -3.13 10.58 19.65
N SER A 92 -3.20 9.26 19.88
CA SER A 92 -3.31 8.29 18.78
C SER A 92 -4.60 8.47 17.99
N ASP A 93 -4.49 8.54 16.67
CA ASP A 93 -5.61 8.49 15.74
C ASP A 93 -6.42 7.19 15.88
N SER A 94 -5.73 6.08 16.14
CA SER A 94 -6.32 4.74 16.30
C SER A 94 -7.29 4.65 17.48
N GLU A 95 -7.19 5.50 18.50
CA GLU A 95 -8.13 5.52 19.63
C GLU A 95 -9.55 5.87 19.19
N THR A 96 -9.72 6.58 18.06
CA THR A 96 -11.03 6.87 17.46
C THR A 96 -11.83 5.60 17.14
N ILE A 97 -11.14 4.50 16.80
CA ILE A 97 -11.77 3.19 16.53
C ILE A 97 -12.54 2.70 17.76
N LEU A 98 -11.91 2.80 18.93
CA LEU A 98 -12.50 2.35 20.20
C LEU A 98 -13.74 3.17 20.56
N HIS A 99 -13.66 4.49 20.42
CA HIS A 99 -14.78 5.38 20.76
C HIS A 99 -15.94 5.26 19.76
N LEU A 100 -15.66 5.11 18.46
CA LEU A 100 -16.69 4.81 17.47
C LEU A 100 -17.39 3.47 17.74
N PHE A 101 -16.65 2.42 18.07
CA PHE A 101 -17.23 1.14 18.45
C PHE A 101 -18.16 1.30 19.67
N ARG A 102 -17.74 2.05 20.67
CA ARG A 102 -18.52 2.30 21.90
C ARG A 102 -19.75 3.19 21.69
N SER A 103 -19.78 3.99 20.62
CA SER A 103 -20.96 4.80 20.29
C SER A 103 -22.20 3.96 20.02
N GLY A 104 -22.02 2.68 19.66
CA GLY A 104 -23.12 1.75 19.36
C GLY A 104 -23.79 2.01 18.01
N GLU A 105 -23.27 2.91 17.17
CA GLU A 105 -23.80 3.15 15.83
C GLU A 105 -23.71 1.89 14.96
N ALA A 106 -24.77 1.54 14.25
CA ALA A 106 -24.82 0.31 13.43
C ALA A 106 -23.76 0.27 12.31
N ARG A 107 -23.36 1.45 11.78
CA ARG A 107 -22.38 1.59 10.71
C ARG A 107 -21.13 2.37 11.15
N TRP A 108 -20.75 2.28 12.41
CA TRP A 108 -19.64 3.03 12.98
C TRP A 108 -18.33 2.91 12.16
N ILE A 109 -18.02 1.72 11.64
CA ILE A 109 -16.80 1.48 10.88
C ILE A 109 -16.76 2.29 9.57
N SER A 110 -17.91 2.55 8.94
CA SER A 110 -17.97 3.34 7.70
C SER A 110 -17.65 4.82 7.90
N ARG A 111 -17.55 5.27 9.16
CA ARG A 111 -17.10 6.64 9.51
C ARG A 111 -15.58 6.78 9.52
N LEU A 112 -14.85 5.67 9.60
CA LEU A 112 -13.39 5.69 9.51
C LEU A 112 -12.98 6.02 8.06
N ASP A 113 -12.09 6.98 7.92
CA ASP A 113 -11.45 7.34 6.66
C ASP A 113 -9.94 7.18 6.82
N GLY A 114 -9.35 6.25 6.06
CA GLY A 114 -7.94 5.92 6.20
C GLY A 114 -7.57 4.53 5.70
N MET A 115 -6.33 4.17 5.95
CA MET A 115 -5.76 2.85 5.68
C MET A 115 -5.53 2.15 7.02
N PHE A 116 -6.16 1.00 7.24
CA PHE A 116 -6.10 0.35 8.55
C PHE A 116 -6.36 -1.15 8.54
N ALA A 117 -5.76 -1.80 9.50
CA ALA A 117 -6.16 -3.10 9.99
C ALA A 117 -6.15 -3.05 11.53
N PHE A 118 -7.17 -3.58 12.19
CA PHE A 118 -7.22 -3.58 13.65
C PHE A 118 -7.88 -4.81 14.21
N VAL A 119 -7.58 -5.07 15.48
CA VAL A 119 -8.30 -6.04 16.33
C VAL A 119 -8.66 -5.37 17.64
N LEU A 120 -9.95 -5.41 17.98
CA LEU A 120 -10.51 -4.90 19.23
C LEU A 120 -11.12 -6.06 19.99
N ALA A 121 -10.70 -6.28 21.21
CA ALA A 121 -11.26 -7.29 22.12
C ALA A 121 -11.92 -6.65 23.33
N THR A 122 -13.08 -7.15 23.64
CA THR A 122 -13.74 -6.98 24.93
C THR A 122 -13.70 -8.30 25.71
N ARG A 123 -14.18 -8.36 26.93
CA ARG A 123 -14.22 -9.63 27.71
C ARG A 123 -14.85 -10.80 26.95
N ASN A 124 -15.89 -10.55 26.15
CA ASN A 124 -16.73 -11.58 25.52
C ASN A 124 -16.88 -11.42 24.01
N ARG A 125 -16.10 -10.55 23.38
CA ARG A 125 -16.26 -10.23 21.95
C ARG A 125 -14.93 -9.86 21.36
N ILE A 126 -14.68 -10.32 20.15
CA ILE A 126 -13.57 -9.84 19.33
C ILE A 126 -14.10 -9.29 18.02
N ILE A 127 -13.51 -8.20 17.58
CA ILE A 127 -13.78 -7.53 16.32
C ILE A 127 -12.46 -7.37 15.61
N ALA A 128 -12.40 -7.77 14.35
CA ALA A 128 -11.26 -7.55 13.49
C ALA A 128 -11.74 -6.93 12.19
N ALA A 129 -11.05 -5.93 11.68
CA ALA A 129 -11.46 -5.28 10.44
C ALA A 129 -10.25 -4.84 9.62
N ARG A 130 -10.49 -4.75 8.30
CA ARG A 130 -9.52 -4.31 7.32
C ARG A 130 -10.10 -3.18 6.47
N ASP A 131 -9.26 -2.22 6.08
CA ASP A 131 -9.64 -1.05 5.28
C ASP A 131 -10.28 -1.42 3.92
N PRO A 132 -10.88 -0.45 3.21
CA PRO A 132 -11.65 -0.67 1.98
C PRO A 132 -10.95 -1.52 0.93
N LEU A 133 -9.65 -1.29 0.69
CA LEU A 133 -8.87 -1.98 -0.34
C LEU A 133 -7.84 -2.97 0.23
N GLY A 134 -7.76 -3.11 1.56
CA GLY A 134 -6.78 -3.98 2.20
C GLY A 134 -5.35 -3.45 2.06
N ILE A 135 -5.17 -2.13 2.11
CA ILE A 135 -3.86 -1.48 2.09
C ILE A 135 -3.00 -2.00 3.24
N LYS A 136 -3.62 -2.14 4.43
CA LYS A 136 -2.94 -2.77 5.55
C LYS A 136 -3.26 -4.26 5.63
N PRO A 137 -2.23 -5.10 5.80
CA PRO A 137 -2.42 -6.54 5.86
C PRO A 137 -3.02 -6.99 7.20
N LEU A 138 -3.83 -8.04 7.14
CA LEU A 138 -4.35 -8.72 8.32
C LEU A 138 -4.64 -10.19 8.01
N TYR A 139 -4.10 -11.07 8.85
CA TYR A 139 -4.30 -12.52 8.77
C TYR A 139 -4.92 -13.03 10.05
N VAL A 140 -5.68 -14.11 9.92
CA VAL A 140 -6.29 -14.85 11.03
C VAL A 140 -5.98 -16.34 10.91
N ALA A 141 -5.79 -16.99 12.06
CA ALA A 141 -5.61 -18.44 12.15
C ALA A 141 -6.34 -19.00 13.37
N ARG A 142 -6.66 -20.28 13.36
CA ARG A 142 -7.14 -21.03 14.53
C ARG A 142 -5.97 -21.39 15.41
N LEU A 143 -6.12 -21.21 16.73
CA LEU A 143 -5.10 -21.56 17.70
C LEU A 143 -5.77 -21.97 19.04
N ASN A 144 -5.51 -23.20 19.50
CA ASN A 144 -5.93 -23.68 20.85
C ASN A 144 -7.41 -23.42 21.19
N GLY A 145 -8.30 -23.55 20.22
CA GLY A 145 -9.76 -23.31 20.39
C GLY A 145 -10.16 -21.83 20.35
N GLY A 146 -9.23 -20.91 20.11
CA GLY A 146 -9.45 -19.48 19.87
C GLY A 146 -8.92 -19.04 18.51
N TYR A 147 -8.52 -17.77 18.42
CA TYR A 147 -7.97 -17.17 17.22
C TYR A 147 -6.64 -16.47 17.48
N ALA A 148 -5.76 -16.52 16.49
CA ALA A 148 -4.57 -15.67 16.41
C ALA A 148 -4.68 -14.76 15.18
N PHE A 149 -4.42 -13.46 15.37
CA PHE A 149 -4.38 -12.45 14.31
C PHE A 149 -2.97 -11.89 14.22
N ALA A 150 -2.51 -11.57 13.02
CA ALA A 150 -1.22 -10.92 12.82
C ALA A 150 -1.20 -10.06 11.55
N SER A 151 -0.31 -9.05 11.55
CA SER A 151 -0.09 -8.18 10.40
C SER A 151 0.65 -8.88 9.26
N GLU A 152 1.46 -9.90 9.53
CA GLU A 152 2.24 -10.63 8.51
C GLU A 152 2.22 -12.13 8.75
N LEU A 153 2.37 -12.92 7.68
CA LEU A 153 2.37 -14.39 7.71
C LEU A 153 3.53 -14.94 8.55
N LYS A 154 4.70 -14.30 8.49
CA LYS A 154 5.89 -14.74 9.25
C LYS A 154 5.71 -14.72 10.77
N ALA A 155 4.73 -14.00 11.27
CA ALA A 155 4.38 -14.05 12.69
C ALA A 155 3.90 -15.44 13.13
N PHE A 156 3.29 -16.21 12.22
CA PHE A 156 2.81 -17.57 12.47
C PHE A 156 3.87 -18.64 12.22
N ASP A 157 5.02 -18.30 11.64
CA ASP A 157 6.09 -19.27 11.36
C ASP A 157 6.64 -19.87 12.66
N GLY A 158 6.71 -21.20 12.74
CA GLY A 158 7.08 -21.94 13.97
C GLY A 158 6.00 -21.93 15.06
N VAL A 159 4.76 -21.52 14.73
CA VAL A 159 3.60 -21.62 15.64
C VAL A 159 2.65 -22.68 15.09
N ASP A 160 2.16 -23.57 15.95
CA ASP A 160 1.23 -24.61 15.57
C ASP A 160 -0.20 -24.03 15.47
N VAL A 161 -0.51 -23.46 14.31
CA VAL A 161 -1.81 -22.87 13.95
C VAL A 161 -2.46 -23.64 12.81
N GLU A 162 -3.78 -23.56 12.74
CA GLU A 162 -4.59 -24.15 11.68
C GLU A 162 -5.24 -23.04 10.84
N ASN A 163 -5.44 -23.31 9.54
CA ASN A 163 -6.24 -22.46 8.64
C ASN A 163 -5.86 -20.98 8.72
N ILE A 164 -4.64 -20.64 8.26
CA ILE A 164 -4.27 -19.24 8.09
C ILE A 164 -5.04 -18.70 6.88
N GLU A 165 -5.71 -17.56 7.08
CA GLU A 165 -6.47 -16.87 6.03
C GLU A 165 -6.18 -15.38 6.05
N ALA A 166 -6.03 -14.76 4.88
CA ALA A 166 -6.01 -13.31 4.76
C ALA A 166 -7.43 -12.77 4.96
N ILE A 167 -7.60 -11.78 5.85
CA ILE A 167 -8.89 -11.09 5.98
C ILE A 167 -9.13 -10.26 4.72
N PRO A 168 -10.27 -10.46 4.02
CA PRO A 168 -10.55 -9.74 2.78
C PRO A 168 -10.69 -8.22 2.99
N PRO A 169 -10.39 -7.40 1.95
CA PRO A 169 -10.62 -5.96 1.98
C PRO A 169 -12.06 -5.58 2.31
N GLY A 170 -12.24 -4.45 2.98
CA GLY A 170 -13.56 -3.93 3.30
C GLY A 170 -14.43 -4.86 4.15
N THR A 171 -13.83 -5.78 4.92
CA THR A 171 -14.56 -6.71 5.77
C THR A 171 -14.35 -6.43 7.26
N LEU A 172 -15.34 -6.83 8.03
CA LEU A 172 -15.33 -6.83 9.48
C LEU A 172 -15.76 -8.21 9.97
N HIS A 173 -14.97 -8.80 10.85
CA HIS A 173 -15.32 -9.97 11.63
C HIS A 173 -15.81 -9.54 13.00
N ASP A 174 -16.92 -10.11 13.44
CA ASP A 174 -17.44 -9.96 14.79
C ASP A 174 -17.74 -11.36 15.34
N SER A 175 -17.17 -11.70 16.47
CA SER A 175 -17.38 -13.03 17.06
C SER A 175 -18.84 -13.35 17.44
N ARG A 176 -19.74 -12.35 17.49
CA ARG A 176 -21.17 -12.53 17.71
C ARG A 176 -21.95 -12.68 16.42
N ASP A 177 -21.64 -11.84 15.43
CA ASP A 177 -22.43 -11.67 14.22
C ASP A 177 -21.77 -12.32 12.98
N GLY A 178 -20.51 -12.79 13.12
CA GLY A 178 -19.72 -13.37 12.03
C GLY A 178 -19.09 -12.33 11.11
N TRP A 179 -18.78 -12.77 9.90
CA TRP A 179 -18.17 -11.95 8.87
C TRP A 179 -19.21 -11.10 8.15
N ARG A 180 -18.89 -9.82 7.92
CA ARG A 180 -19.68 -8.92 7.07
C ARG A 180 -18.80 -8.03 6.22
N GLN A 181 -19.17 -7.80 4.98
CA GLN A 181 -18.57 -6.79 4.14
C GLN A 181 -19.19 -5.43 4.47
N TRP A 182 -18.34 -4.47 4.85
CA TRP A 182 -18.78 -3.12 5.21
C TRP A 182 -18.50 -2.08 4.11
N TYR A 183 -17.57 -2.41 3.19
CA TYR A 183 -17.28 -1.61 2.00
C TYR A 183 -17.16 -2.51 0.77
N ARG A 184 -17.58 -2.01 -0.38
CA ARG A 184 -17.35 -2.58 -1.70
C ARG A 184 -16.92 -1.48 -2.64
N THR A 185 -15.88 -1.72 -3.44
CA THR A 185 -15.49 -0.83 -4.52
C THR A 185 -16.65 -0.64 -5.49
N PRO A 186 -17.02 0.61 -5.83
CA PRO A 186 -18.05 0.86 -6.82
C PRO A 186 -17.69 0.25 -8.18
N GLN A 187 -18.71 -0.16 -8.94
CA GLN A 187 -18.53 -0.60 -10.31
C GLN A 187 -18.16 0.59 -11.20
N GLY A 188 -17.15 0.42 -12.06
CA GLY A 188 -16.70 1.45 -12.99
C GLY A 188 -17.75 1.78 -14.05
N ALA A 189 -17.87 3.08 -14.39
CA ALA A 189 -18.68 3.54 -15.51
C ALA A 189 -18.01 3.16 -16.85
N ALA A 190 -18.78 2.64 -17.80
CA ALA A 190 -18.26 2.19 -19.09
C ALA A 190 -18.19 3.32 -20.11
N GLU A 191 -19.32 3.96 -20.41
CA GLU A 191 -19.48 4.92 -21.48
C GLU A 191 -19.82 6.32 -20.96
N ALA A 192 -19.41 7.32 -21.70
CA ALA A 192 -19.74 8.71 -21.40
C ALA A 192 -21.18 9.04 -21.85
N GLU A 193 -21.88 9.83 -21.05
CA GLU A 193 -23.11 10.47 -21.49
C GLU A 193 -22.80 11.42 -22.65
N PRO A 194 -23.73 11.60 -23.64
CA PRO A 194 -23.47 12.36 -24.87
C PRO A 194 -23.04 13.81 -24.64
N ASP A 195 -23.44 14.42 -23.52
CA ASP A 195 -23.20 15.81 -23.16
C ASP A 195 -22.13 15.98 -22.02
N LEU A 196 -21.34 14.94 -21.76
CA LEU A 196 -20.33 14.99 -20.70
C LEU A 196 -19.27 16.06 -21.03
N ASP A 197 -19.15 17.06 -20.15
CA ASP A 197 -18.08 18.07 -20.22
C ASP A 197 -16.77 17.50 -19.66
N THR A 198 -15.92 17.00 -20.55
CA THR A 198 -14.61 16.45 -20.20
C THR A 198 -13.68 17.46 -19.52
N GLY A 199 -13.78 18.74 -19.88
CA GLY A 199 -12.99 19.80 -19.23
C GLY A 199 -13.42 20.00 -17.78
N ARG A 200 -14.71 19.93 -17.50
CA ARG A 200 -15.26 19.97 -16.13
C ARG A 200 -14.82 18.73 -15.35
N THR A 201 -14.97 17.53 -15.92
CA THR A 201 -14.55 16.28 -15.28
C THR A 201 -13.07 16.30 -14.92
N ALA A 202 -12.20 16.81 -15.80
CA ALA A 202 -10.77 16.93 -15.52
C ALA A 202 -10.49 17.89 -14.36
N ARG A 203 -11.19 19.03 -14.29
CA ARG A 203 -11.04 19.97 -13.15
C ARG A 203 -11.53 19.38 -11.83
N GLU A 204 -12.65 18.69 -11.83
CA GLU A 204 -13.20 18.02 -10.63
C GLU A 204 -12.27 16.91 -10.17
N LEU A 205 -11.73 16.09 -11.09
CA LEU A 205 -10.72 15.07 -10.77
C LEU A 205 -9.49 15.70 -10.10
N ARG A 206 -9.02 16.84 -10.63
CA ARG A 206 -7.88 17.55 -10.05
C ARG A 206 -8.14 17.96 -8.60
N LEU A 207 -9.33 18.53 -8.30
CA LEU A 207 -9.69 18.94 -6.94
C LEU A 207 -9.75 17.75 -5.98
N VAL A 208 -10.41 16.66 -6.37
CA VAL A 208 -10.50 15.46 -5.53
C VAL A 208 -9.11 14.85 -5.28
N LEU A 209 -8.23 14.87 -6.28
CA LEU A 209 -6.86 14.38 -6.13
C LEU A 209 -6.02 15.27 -5.20
N GLU A 210 -6.16 16.59 -5.28
CA GLU A 210 -5.51 17.53 -4.36
C GLU A 210 -5.97 17.34 -2.91
N GLU A 211 -7.27 17.14 -2.70
CA GLU A 211 -7.85 16.84 -1.39
C GLU A 211 -7.33 15.49 -0.84
N ALA A 212 -7.27 14.45 -1.68
CA ALA A 212 -6.72 13.16 -1.32
C ALA A 212 -5.25 13.29 -0.89
N VAL A 213 -4.40 13.94 -1.67
CA VAL A 213 -2.99 14.11 -1.32
C VAL A 213 -2.84 14.90 -0.02
N ALA A 214 -3.58 15.99 0.16
CA ALA A 214 -3.54 16.80 1.38
C ALA A 214 -3.94 15.99 2.62
N LYS A 215 -5.01 15.20 2.51
CA LYS A 215 -5.47 14.27 3.55
C LYS A 215 -4.41 13.24 3.91
N TRP A 216 -3.78 12.64 2.93
CA TRP A 216 -2.75 11.60 3.13
C TRP A 216 -1.39 12.14 3.59
N MET A 217 -1.21 13.46 3.63
CA MET A 217 -0.05 14.12 4.23
C MET A 217 -0.23 14.43 5.74
N VAL A 218 -1.37 14.11 6.34
CA VAL A 218 -1.60 14.30 7.79
C VAL A 218 -0.63 13.43 8.57
N ALA A 219 0.27 14.06 9.33
CA ALA A 219 1.27 13.41 10.18
C ALA A 219 1.87 14.44 11.15
N ASP A 220 2.36 13.97 12.31
CA ASP A 220 3.14 14.75 13.25
C ASP A 220 4.66 14.66 12.98
N VAL A 221 5.03 13.90 11.94
CA VAL A 221 6.40 13.74 11.43
C VAL A 221 6.49 14.18 9.97
N GLU A 222 7.71 14.33 9.47
CA GLU A 222 7.91 14.67 8.06
C GLU A 222 7.50 13.53 7.13
N VAL A 223 6.75 13.87 6.06
CA VAL A 223 6.32 12.96 5.00
C VAL A 223 7.05 13.30 3.72
N GLY A 224 7.69 12.32 3.10
CA GLY A 224 8.34 12.45 1.79
C GLY A 224 7.50 11.87 0.66
N SER A 225 8.09 11.73 -0.53
CA SER A 225 7.45 11.07 -1.68
C SER A 225 8.46 10.26 -2.48
N PHE A 226 8.08 9.07 -2.91
CA PHE A 226 8.80 8.40 -3.98
C PHE A 226 8.56 9.14 -5.30
N LEU A 227 9.59 9.26 -6.11
CA LEU A 227 9.57 9.98 -7.37
C LEU A 227 10.31 9.19 -8.44
N SER A 228 9.62 8.35 -9.20
CA SER A 228 10.22 7.57 -10.29
C SER A 228 10.35 8.35 -11.61
N GLY A 229 9.82 9.57 -11.67
CA GLY A 229 9.72 10.32 -12.94
C GLY A 229 8.59 9.82 -13.87
N GLY A 230 7.86 8.78 -13.47
CA GLY A 230 6.59 8.39 -14.10
C GLY A 230 5.47 9.36 -13.74
N LEU A 231 4.40 9.40 -14.55
CA LEU A 231 3.28 10.33 -14.41
C LEU A 231 2.71 10.33 -12.97
N ASP A 232 2.40 9.16 -12.43
CA ASP A 232 1.68 8.98 -11.17
C ASP A 232 2.44 9.56 -9.97
N SER A 233 3.70 9.14 -9.82
CA SER A 233 4.58 9.63 -8.75
C SER A 233 4.87 11.11 -8.89
N SER A 234 4.96 11.62 -10.13
CA SER A 234 5.20 13.03 -10.41
C SER A 234 4.02 13.91 -10.05
N ILE A 235 2.80 13.48 -10.34
CA ILE A 235 1.57 14.17 -9.94
C ILE A 235 1.48 14.24 -8.41
N ILE A 236 1.65 13.11 -7.72
CA ILE A 236 1.61 13.06 -6.26
C ILE A 236 2.67 13.98 -5.65
N ALA A 237 3.91 13.92 -6.12
CA ALA A 237 4.99 14.76 -5.60
C ALA A 237 4.74 16.25 -5.86
N ALA A 238 4.20 16.62 -7.02
CA ALA A 238 3.91 18.00 -7.36
C ALA A 238 2.80 18.58 -6.47
N ILE A 239 1.70 17.86 -6.26
CA ILE A 239 0.63 18.29 -5.35
C ILE A 239 1.13 18.33 -3.92
N ALA A 240 1.87 17.32 -3.45
CA ALA A 240 2.43 17.29 -2.11
C ALA A 240 3.39 18.47 -1.85
N GLN A 241 4.18 18.86 -2.85
CA GLN A 241 5.02 20.06 -2.76
C GLN A 241 4.18 21.34 -2.65
N GLN A 242 3.02 21.44 -3.31
CA GLN A 242 2.10 22.58 -3.14
C GLN A 242 1.51 22.60 -1.72
N VAL A 243 1.13 21.44 -1.18
CA VAL A 243 0.67 21.31 0.22
C VAL A 243 1.76 21.76 1.20
N CYS A 244 3.01 21.35 1.01
CA CYS A 244 4.13 21.79 1.84
C CYS A 244 4.28 23.32 1.80
N ARG A 245 4.25 23.92 0.61
CA ARG A 245 4.35 25.39 0.44
C ARG A 245 3.18 26.12 1.13
N ALA A 246 1.95 25.65 0.94
CA ALA A 246 0.77 26.24 1.56
C ALA A 246 0.82 26.17 3.09
N ALA A 247 1.41 25.13 3.66
CA ALA A 247 1.62 24.93 5.08
C ALA A 247 2.86 25.67 5.64
N GLY A 248 3.60 26.42 4.81
CA GLY A 248 4.84 27.10 5.22
C GLY A 248 5.98 26.14 5.61
N LYS A 249 5.92 24.88 5.16
CA LYS A 249 6.96 23.85 5.37
C LYS A 249 8.10 24.03 4.35
N GLY A 250 9.24 23.40 4.63
CA GLY A 250 10.36 23.30 3.69
C GLY A 250 9.98 22.52 2.40
N PRO A 251 10.93 22.42 1.44
CA PRO A 251 10.69 21.65 0.24
C PRO A 251 10.43 20.17 0.57
N LEU A 252 9.50 19.57 -0.19
CA LEU A 252 9.20 18.14 -0.08
C LEU A 252 10.45 17.31 -0.34
N LYS A 253 10.76 16.36 0.53
CA LYS A 253 11.81 15.37 0.26
C LYS A 253 11.31 14.33 -0.73
N THR A 254 12.03 14.14 -1.82
CA THR A 254 11.71 13.17 -2.86
C THR A 254 12.85 12.18 -3.08
N PHE A 255 12.49 10.92 -3.36
CA PHE A 255 13.44 9.80 -3.41
C PHE A 255 13.28 9.01 -4.69
N SER A 256 14.40 8.79 -5.40
CA SER A 256 14.49 8.00 -6.63
C SER A 256 15.56 6.96 -6.55
N VAL A 257 15.37 5.87 -7.29
CA VAL A 257 16.37 4.82 -7.44
C VAL A 257 16.43 4.33 -8.88
N GLY A 258 17.58 3.85 -9.30
CA GLY A 258 17.76 3.29 -10.63
C GLY A 258 19.21 2.85 -10.85
N THR A 259 19.46 2.22 -11.99
CA THR A 259 20.82 1.97 -12.46
C THR A 259 21.42 3.24 -13.08
N GLU A 260 22.73 3.28 -13.26
CA GLU A 260 23.40 4.41 -13.88
C GLU A 260 22.79 4.73 -15.26
N GLY A 261 22.41 6.00 -15.46
CA GLY A 261 21.82 6.46 -16.71
C GLY A 261 20.40 5.98 -16.99
N SER A 262 19.70 5.39 -16.02
CA SER A 262 18.34 4.93 -16.22
C SER A 262 17.38 6.07 -16.58
N PRO A 263 16.41 5.83 -17.50
CA PRO A 263 15.47 6.85 -17.96
C PRO A 263 14.64 7.45 -16.82
N ASP A 264 14.34 6.66 -15.78
CA ASP A 264 13.55 7.11 -14.65
C ASP A 264 14.31 8.09 -13.76
N LEU A 265 15.61 7.89 -13.50
CA LEU A 265 16.41 8.87 -12.77
C LEU A 265 16.51 10.20 -13.53
N VAL A 266 16.66 10.15 -14.87
CA VAL A 266 16.69 11.36 -15.70
C VAL A 266 15.37 12.13 -15.59
N ALA A 267 14.24 11.44 -15.72
CA ALA A 267 12.92 12.06 -15.62
C ALA A 267 12.64 12.58 -14.19
N ALA A 268 13.01 11.80 -13.16
CA ALA A 268 12.83 12.20 -11.77
C ALA A 268 13.58 13.50 -11.44
N ARG A 269 14.82 13.66 -11.91
CA ARG A 269 15.58 14.93 -11.77
C ARG A 269 14.86 16.11 -12.40
N ALA A 270 14.30 15.92 -13.61
CA ALA A 270 13.56 16.97 -14.31
C ALA A 270 12.31 17.39 -13.53
N VAL A 271 11.53 16.41 -13.02
CA VAL A 271 10.37 16.68 -12.16
C VAL A 271 10.80 17.37 -10.87
N ALA A 272 11.81 16.85 -10.16
CA ALA A 272 12.29 17.41 -8.91
C ALA A 272 12.74 18.87 -9.05
N ALA A 273 13.46 19.18 -10.14
CA ALA A 273 13.88 20.56 -10.47
C ALA A 273 12.67 21.46 -10.74
N HIS A 274 11.66 20.96 -11.49
CA HIS A 274 10.45 21.71 -11.83
C HIS A 274 9.64 22.06 -10.56
N ILE A 275 9.38 21.06 -9.70
CA ILE A 275 8.59 21.28 -8.48
C ILE A 275 9.38 21.94 -7.36
N GLY A 276 10.72 21.95 -7.43
CA GLY A 276 11.61 22.50 -6.41
C GLY A 276 11.64 21.65 -5.14
N SER A 277 11.64 20.33 -5.26
CA SER A 277 11.76 19.40 -4.13
C SER A 277 13.22 19.20 -3.70
N ASP A 278 13.43 18.77 -2.44
CA ASP A 278 14.73 18.31 -1.94
C ASP A 278 14.93 16.84 -2.34
N HIS A 279 15.62 16.63 -3.46
CA HIS A 279 15.69 15.33 -4.15
C HIS A 279 16.91 14.52 -3.76
N ARG A 280 16.70 13.22 -3.51
CA ARG A 280 17.73 12.22 -3.21
C ARG A 280 17.65 11.06 -4.18
N GLU A 281 18.82 10.56 -4.59
CA GLU A 281 18.93 9.43 -5.50
C GLU A 281 19.83 8.34 -4.94
N TYR A 282 19.55 7.09 -5.31
CA TYR A 282 20.45 5.97 -5.12
C TYR A 282 20.62 5.19 -6.43
N VAL A 283 21.86 5.04 -6.85
CA VAL A 283 22.23 4.24 -8.04
C VAL A 283 22.67 2.87 -7.54
N PHE A 284 21.96 1.82 -7.94
CA PHE A 284 22.24 0.45 -7.54
C PHE A 284 22.84 -0.38 -8.68
N THR A 285 23.54 -1.44 -8.31
CA THR A 285 24.26 -2.37 -9.20
C THR A 285 23.65 -3.77 -9.18
N ALA A 286 24.16 -4.67 -10.02
CA ALA A 286 23.75 -6.08 -9.99
C ALA A 286 24.20 -6.77 -8.67
N GLU A 287 25.32 -6.36 -8.10
CA GLU A 287 25.81 -6.85 -6.82
C GLU A 287 24.88 -6.45 -5.67
N ASP A 288 24.42 -5.19 -5.65
CA ASP A 288 23.41 -4.72 -4.68
C ASP A 288 22.11 -5.54 -4.78
N VAL A 289 21.67 -5.86 -6.00
CA VAL A 289 20.48 -6.68 -6.24
C VAL A 289 20.70 -8.11 -5.71
N ALA A 290 21.84 -8.72 -6.00
CA ALA A 290 22.14 -10.09 -5.53
C ALA A 290 22.15 -10.17 -3.99
N GLU A 291 22.72 -9.17 -3.31
CA GLU A 291 22.76 -9.08 -1.85
C GLU A 291 21.36 -8.85 -1.26
N ALA A 292 20.55 -8.01 -1.90
CA ALA A 292 19.20 -7.65 -1.42
C ALA A 292 18.18 -8.77 -1.59
N LEU A 293 18.35 -9.65 -2.60
CA LEU A 293 17.33 -10.61 -3.02
C LEU A 293 16.78 -11.51 -1.89
N PRO A 294 17.62 -12.11 -1.00
CA PRO A 294 17.11 -12.92 0.11
C PRO A 294 16.29 -12.10 1.13
N HIS A 295 16.62 -10.82 1.32
CA HIS A 295 15.90 -9.91 2.20
C HIS A 295 14.54 -9.53 1.59
N VAL A 296 14.51 -9.21 0.29
CA VAL A 296 13.28 -8.94 -0.45
C VAL A 296 12.31 -10.12 -0.32
N ILE A 297 12.74 -11.33 -0.66
CA ILE A 297 11.89 -12.53 -0.65
C ILE A 297 11.36 -12.84 0.76
N TYR A 298 12.20 -12.72 1.78
CA TYR A 298 11.78 -12.93 3.16
C TYR A 298 10.70 -11.94 3.60
N HIS A 299 10.88 -10.65 3.33
CA HIS A 299 9.91 -9.64 3.76
C HIS A 299 8.66 -9.60 2.90
N LEU A 300 8.79 -9.84 1.60
CA LEU A 300 7.67 -9.91 0.66
C LEU A 300 6.72 -11.08 0.99
N GLU A 301 7.23 -12.14 1.61
CA GLU A 301 6.49 -13.38 1.88
C GLU A 301 5.97 -14.05 0.59
N SER A 302 6.70 -13.90 -0.51
CA SER A 302 6.33 -14.43 -1.82
C SER A 302 7.58 -14.75 -2.66
N ALA A 303 7.45 -15.76 -3.51
CA ALA A 303 8.41 -16.11 -4.55
C ALA A 303 7.89 -15.80 -5.96
N ASP A 304 6.78 -15.05 -6.06
CA ASP A 304 6.23 -14.61 -7.35
C ASP A 304 7.24 -13.72 -8.08
N VAL A 305 7.55 -14.10 -9.34
CA VAL A 305 8.61 -13.47 -10.13
C VAL A 305 8.34 -11.99 -10.37
N ASP A 306 7.11 -11.62 -10.70
CA ASP A 306 6.76 -10.24 -11.03
C ASP A 306 6.75 -9.36 -9.77
N LEU A 307 6.29 -9.91 -8.65
CA LEU A 307 6.32 -9.20 -7.36
C LEU A 307 7.75 -8.97 -6.88
N VAL A 308 8.63 -9.99 -6.96
CA VAL A 308 10.04 -9.85 -6.54
C VAL A 308 10.77 -8.82 -7.41
N ARG A 309 10.59 -8.84 -8.73
CA ARG A 309 11.20 -7.89 -9.64
C ARG A 309 10.86 -6.44 -9.30
N SER A 310 9.60 -6.16 -9.05
CA SER A 310 9.14 -4.81 -8.66
C SER A 310 9.44 -4.45 -7.20
N ALA A 311 9.64 -5.43 -6.33
CA ALA A 311 10.02 -5.24 -4.93
C ALA A 311 11.46 -4.74 -4.75
N ILE A 312 12.39 -5.14 -5.63
CA ILE A 312 13.80 -4.76 -5.56
C ILE A 312 14.00 -3.24 -5.59
N PRO A 313 13.55 -2.51 -6.61
CA PRO A 313 13.70 -1.05 -6.62
C PRO A 313 12.88 -0.39 -5.50
N THR A 314 11.74 -0.96 -5.09
CA THR A 314 10.97 -0.47 -3.94
C THR A 314 11.78 -0.55 -2.64
N LEU A 315 12.55 -1.63 -2.44
CA LEU A 315 13.41 -1.78 -1.26
C LEU A 315 14.51 -0.70 -1.23
N PHE A 316 15.18 -0.47 -2.34
CA PHE A 316 16.24 0.54 -2.39
C PHE A 316 15.68 1.95 -2.16
N ALA A 317 14.50 2.26 -2.72
CA ALA A 317 13.81 3.52 -2.45
C ALA A 317 13.44 3.67 -0.97
N ALA A 318 12.96 2.59 -0.34
CA ALA A 318 12.64 2.57 1.08
C ALA A 318 13.89 2.76 1.96
N ARG A 319 15.00 2.08 1.65
CA ARG A 319 16.29 2.24 2.33
C ARG A 319 16.82 3.66 2.25
N LEU A 320 16.66 4.30 1.09
CA LEU A 320 17.05 5.69 0.92
C LEU A 320 16.18 6.62 1.77
N ALA A 321 14.84 6.49 1.65
CA ALA A 321 13.88 7.40 2.28
C ALA A 321 13.86 7.30 3.82
N ARG A 322 13.98 6.09 4.39
CA ARG A 322 13.93 5.90 5.85
C ARG A 322 15.01 6.65 6.64
N ARG A 323 16.09 7.05 5.96
CA ARG A 323 17.18 7.82 6.57
C ARG A 323 16.76 9.24 6.92
N GLU A 324 15.68 9.72 6.30
CA GLU A 324 15.24 11.11 6.41
C GLU A 324 13.76 11.26 6.83
N VAL A 325 12.89 10.27 6.53
CA VAL A 325 11.46 10.34 6.82
C VAL A 325 10.93 9.02 7.36
N LYS A 326 9.77 9.05 8.04
CA LYS A 326 9.07 7.86 8.51
C LYS A 326 7.90 7.44 7.61
N ALA A 327 7.44 8.34 6.73
CA ALA A 327 6.36 8.08 5.80
C ALA A 327 6.66 8.68 4.41
N VAL A 328 6.19 8.02 3.36
CA VAL A 328 6.32 8.47 1.97
C VAL A 328 5.03 8.27 1.21
N LEU A 329 4.72 9.20 0.32
CA LEU A 329 3.65 9.05 -0.66
C LEU A 329 4.15 8.23 -1.85
N THR A 330 3.24 7.45 -2.47
CA THR A 330 3.50 6.64 -3.67
C THR A 330 2.43 6.88 -4.73
N GLY A 331 2.73 6.54 -5.98
CA GLY A 331 1.79 6.61 -7.10
C GLY A 331 0.93 5.35 -7.29
N GLU A 332 0.94 4.41 -6.35
CA GLU A 332 0.19 3.16 -6.46
C GLU A 332 -1.33 3.42 -6.53
N GLY A 333 -2.02 2.65 -7.36
CA GLY A 333 -3.47 2.76 -7.58
C GLY A 333 -3.85 3.53 -8.85
N ALA A 334 -2.94 4.34 -9.39
CA ALA A 334 -3.24 5.12 -10.59
C ALA A 334 -3.47 4.24 -11.83
N ASP A 335 -2.74 3.14 -11.96
CA ASP A 335 -2.87 2.21 -13.08
C ASP A 335 -4.22 1.48 -13.09
N GLU A 336 -4.65 1.07 -11.92
CA GLU A 336 -5.92 0.38 -11.71
C GLU A 336 -7.12 1.32 -11.88
N LEU A 337 -6.99 2.59 -11.45
CA LEU A 337 -8.06 3.57 -11.58
C LEU A 337 -8.20 4.12 -13.00
N PHE A 338 -7.08 4.32 -13.71
CA PHE A 338 -7.04 5.08 -14.95
C PHE A 338 -6.48 4.31 -16.15
N ALA A 339 -6.54 2.97 -16.12
CA ALA A 339 -6.16 2.09 -17.22
C ALA A 339 -4.69 2.23 -17.66
N GLY A 340 -3.75 2.26 -16.71
CA GLY A 340 -2.34 2.52 -17.00
C GLY A 340 -1.51 1.32 -17.43
N TYR A 341 -1.98 0.08 -17.36
CA TYR A 341 -1.21 -1.10 -17.73
C TYR A 341 -1.21 -1.34 -19.24
N ALA A 342 -0.11 -1.83 -19.79
CA ALA A 342 0.02 -2.12 -21.22
C ALA A 342 -1.06 -3.07 -21.75
N TYR A 343 -1.48 -4.07 -20.96
CA TYR A 343 -2.52 -5.01 -21.39
C TYR A 343 -3.91 -4.35 -21.48
N HIS A 344 -4.16 -3.22 -20.82
CA HIS A 344 -5.41 -2.48 -20.96
C HIS A 344 -5.66 -1.99 -22.38
N HIS A 345 -4.60 -1.77 -23.17
CA HIS A 345 -4.73 -1.32 -24.57
C HIS A 345 -5.58 -2.28 -25.43
N ALA A 346 -5.66 -3.56 -25.05
CA ALA A 346 -6.54 -4.53 -25.72
C ALA A 346 -8.03 -4.19 -25.60
N TYR A 347 -8.41 -3.41 -24.58
CA TYR A 347 -9.82 -3.06 -24.26
C TYR A 347 -10.27 -1.71 -24.85
N VAL A 348 -9.47 -1.04 -25.69
CA VAL A 348 -9.77 0.32 -26.15
C VAL A 348 -11.12 0.44 -26.87
N ASP A 349 -11.59 -0.61 -27.53
CA ASP A 349 -12.86 -0.69 -28.23
C ASP A 349 -13.96 -1.41 -27.39
N GLU A 350 -13.63 -1.81 -26.16
CA GLU A 350 -14.51 -2.57 -25.27
C GLU A 350 -14.64 -1.88 -23.90
N PRO A 351 -15.26 -0.69 -23.84
CA PRO A 351 -15.25 0.13 -22.61
C PRO A 351 -15.91 -0.56 -21.41
N ARG A 352 -16.88 -1.44 -21.64
CA ARG A 352 -17.51 -2.22 -20.56
C ARG A 352 -16.54 -3.25 -19.98
N ALA A 353 -15.85 -3.98 -20.86
CA ALA A 353 -14.83 -4.94 -20.43
C ALA A 353 -13.67 -4.23 -19.70
N LEU A 354 -13.27 -3.03 -20.16
CA LEU A 354 -12.28 -2.22 -19.47
C LEU A 354 -12.77 -1.79 -18.07
N ALA A 355 -14.01 -1.31 -17.93
CA ALA A 355 -14.57 -0.90 -16.64
C ALA A 355 -14.63 -2.10 -15.65
N ASP A 356 -15.03 -3.27 -16.13
CA ASP A 356 -15.06 -4.52 -15.34
C ASP A 356 -13.65 -4.91 -14.90
N GLU A 357 -12.66 -4.84 -15.80
CA GLU A 357 -11.26 -5.16 -15.49
C GLU A 357 -10.66 -4.19 -14.47
N LEU A 358 -10.89 -2.88 -14.60
CA LEU A 358 -10.40 -1.89 -13.64
C LEU A 358 -11.00 -2.13 -12.23
N THR A 359 -12.29 -2.46 -12.17
CA THR A 359 -12.96 -2.80 -10.90
C THR A 359 -12.37 -4.09 -10.29
N ARG A 360 -12.11 -5.12 -11.12
CA ARG A 360 -11.45 -6.36 -10.69
C ARG A 360 -10.04 -6.08 -10.18
N ALA A 361 -9.24 -5.30 -10.92
CA ALA A 361 -7.87 -4.96 -10.57
C ALA A 361 -7.79 -4.28 -9.19
N LEU A 362 -8.67 -3.29 -8.92
CA LEU A 362 -8.77 -2.66 -7.61
C LEU A 362 -9.08 -3.68 -6.49
N GLY A 363 -9.96 -4.64 -6.76
CA GLY A 363 -10.34 -5.68 -5.79
C GLY A 363 -9.21 -6.65 -5.44
N THR A 364 -8.22 -6.82 -6.33
CA THR A 364 -7.12 -7.78 -6.16
C THR A 364 -5.79 -7.15 -5.72
N MET A 365 -5.70 -5.83 -5.66
CA MET A 365 -4.46 -5.13 -5.28
C MET A 365 -3.88 -5.55 -3.93
N HIS A 366 -4.73 -5.95 -2.99
CA HIS A 366 -4.35 -6.20 -1.60
C HIS A 366 -3.33 -7.33 -1.40
N ASN A 367 -3.28 -8.30 -2.30
CA ASN A 367 -2.37 -9.44 -2.27
C ASN A 367 -1.31 -9.41 -3.39
N ILE A 368 -1.25 -8.31 -4.14
CA ILE A 368 -0.29 -8.07 -5.22
C ILE A 368 0.49 -6.76 -4.93
N ASN A 369 0.07 -5.65 -5.55
CA ASN A 369 0.79 -4.38 -5.46
C ASN A 369 0.84 -3.81 -4.04
N LEU A 370 -0.28 -3.87 -3.31
CA LEU A 370 -0.32 -3.36 -1.93
C LEU A 370 0.46 -4.26 -0.97
N GLN A 371 0.44 -5.59 -1.17
CA GLN A 371 1.32 -6.49 -0.43
C GLN A 371 2.79 -6.12 -0.67
N ARG A 372 3.21 -5.96 -1.93
CA ARG A 372 4.57 -5.58 -2.27
C ARG A 372 4.97 -4.27 -1.59
N VAL A 373 4.17 -3.21 -1.78
CA VAL A 373 4.48 -1.88 -1.24
C VAL A 373 4.56 -1.93 0.28
N ASP A 374 3.53 -2.45 0.97
CA ASP A 374 3.51 -2.51 2.43
C ASP A 374 4.66 -3.36 2.99
N ARG A 375 4.86 -4.58 2.49
CA ARG A 375 5.88 -5.49 3.01
C ARG A 375 7.29 -4.93 2.85
N VAL A 376 7.59 -4.43 1.67
CA VAL A 376 8.96 -4.02 1.32
C VAL A 376 9.33 -2.69 1.95
N THR A 377 8.42 -1.74 2.02
CA THR A 377 8.70 -0.48 2.73
C THR A 377 8.78 -0.71 4.25
N MET A 378 7.92 -1.57 4.78
CA MET A 378 7.96 -1.91 6.20
C MET A 378 9.16 -2.77 6.59
N ALA A 379 9.77 -3.52 5.66
CA ALA A 379 11.06 -4.17 5.90
C ALA A 379 12.14 -3.17 6.35
N GLU A 380 12.00 -1.92 5.91
CA GLU A 380 12.88 -0.82 6.24
C GLU A 380 12.24 0.18 7.26
N SER A 381 11.16 -0.21 7.94
CA SER A 381 10.45 0.65 8.91
C SER A 381 10.01 1.99 8.30
N LEU A 382 9.48 1.97 7.08
CA LEU A 382 8.97 3.13 6.35
C LEU A 382 7.51 2.93 6.00
N GLU A 383 6.64 3.89 6.30
CA GLU A 383 5.24 3.87 5.92
C GLU A 383 5.04 4.32 4.48
N ALA A 384 4.49 3.46 3.62
CA ALA A 384 4.01 3.87 2.31
C ALA A 384 2.53 4.26 2.37
N ARG A 385 2.21 5.39 1.74
CA ARG A 385 0.88 5.99 1.61
C ARG A 385 0.50 6.11 0.14
N THR A 386 -0.74 5.78 -0.18
CA THR A 386 -1.23 5.61 -1.55
C THR A 386 -2.42 6.54 -1.84
N PRO A 387 -2.21 7.86 -2.04
CA PRO A 387 -3.32 8.82 -2.18
C PRO A 387 -4.31 8.50 -3.31
N PHE A 388 -3.87 7.83 -4.40
CA PHE A 388 -4.79 7.36 -5.44
C PHE A 388 -5.84 6.37 -4.92
N LEU A 389 -5.59 5.72 -3.81
CA LEU A 389 -6.50 4.80 -3.16
C LEU A 389 -7.34 5.45 -2.05
N ASP A 390 -7.42 6.77 -2.05
CA ASP A 390 -8.37 7.50 -1.23
C ASP A 390 -9.80 7.14 -1.62
N ARG A 391 -10.67 6.95 -0.64
CA ARG A 391 -12.04 6.47 -0.88
C ARG A 391 -12.85 7.43 -1.78
N ASP A 392 -12.75 8.73 -1.51
CA ASP A 392 -13.50 9.72 -2.28
C ASP A 392 -12.97 9.82 -3.72
N LEU A 393 -11.63 9.67 -3.88
CA LEU A 393 -11.01 9.60 -5.21
C LEU A 393 -11.39 8.33 -5.96
N ILE A 394 -11.45 7.17 -5.30
CA ILE A 394 -11.94 5.92 -5.91
C ILE A 394 -13.37 6.09 -6.39
N ASP A 395 -14.26 6.59 -5.52
CA ASP A 395 -15.67 6.77 -5.84
C ASP A 395 -15.84 7.72 -7.05
N PHE A 396 -15.09 8.82 -7.06
CA PHE A 396 -15.09 9.76 -8.20
C PHE A 396 -14.48 9.12 -9.47
N ALA A 397 -13.30 8.49 -9.36
CA ALA A 397 -12.64 7.87 -10.50
C ALA A 397 -13.50 6.75 -11.12
N GLN A 398 -14.21 5.96 -10.32
CA GLN A 398 -15.13 4.93 -10.82
C GLN A 398 -16.35 5.53 -11.52
N SER A 399 -16.75 6.75 -11.18
CA SER A 399 -17.82 7.46 -11.92
C SER A 399 -17.36 8.00 -13.28
N ILE A 400 -16.06 8.12 -13.51
CA ILE A 400 -15.49 8.55 -14.80
C ILE A 400 -15.59 7.41 -15.81
N PRO A 401 -16.16 7.62 -17.00
CA PRO A 401 -16.25 6.60 -18.03
C PRO A 401 -14.91 6.01 -18.46
N ALA A 402 -14.87 4.71 -18.69
CA ALA A 402 -13.65 3.99 -19.14
C ALA A 402 -13.11 4.57 -20.46
N THR A 403 -13.99 5.08 -21.33
CA THR A 403 -13.63 5.76 -22.58
C THR A 403 -12.80 7.04 -22.38
N LEU A 404 -12.83 7.66 -21.20
CA LEU A 404 -11.97 8.80 -20.86
C LEU A 404 -10.68 8.38 -20.15
N LYS A 405 -10.59 7.15 -19.68
CA LYS A 405 -9.38 6.61 -19.04
C LYS A 405 -8.40 6.06 -20.07
N LEU A 406 -8.93 5.38 -21.09
CA LEU A 406 -8.15 4.84 -22.22
C LEU A 406 -8.83 5.31 -23.53
N CYS A 407 -8.11 6.09 -24.32
CA CYS A 407 -8.60 6.67 -25.55
C CYS A 407 -7.76 6.24 -26.75
N ARG A 408 -8.36 6.19 -27.95
CA ARG A 408 -7.57 6.23 -29.19
C ARG A 408 -6.89 7.59 -29.28
N THR A 409 -5.59 7.58 -29.55
CA THR A 409 -4.82 8.82 -29.66
C THR A 409 -5.27 9.58 -30.91
N ASP A 410 -5.54 10.88 -30.75
CA ASP A 410 -5.81 11.76 -31.88
C ASP A 410 -4.55 11.81 -32.79
N PRO A 411 -4.66 11.53 -34.08
CA PRO A 411 -3.53 11.62 -35.02
C PRO A 411 -2.88 13.00 -35.05
N ASP A 412 -3.62 14.05 -34.72
CA ASP A 412 -3.14 15.44 -34.70
C ASP A 412 -2.63 15.88 -33.31
N ALA A 413 -2.69 14.99 -32.29
CA ALA A 413 -2.14 15.29 -30.98
C ALA A 413 -0.60 15.37 -31.04
N PRO A 414 0.05 16.41 -30.49
CA PRO A 414 1.49 16.52 -30.47
C PRO A 414 2.09 15.36 -29.65
N GLU A 415 3.02 14.61 -30.28
CA GLU A 415 3.77 13.51 -29.69
C GLU A 415 2.90 12.39 -29.07
N SER A 416 2.31 11.61 -29.95
CA SER A 416 1.46 10.51 -29.53
C SER A 416 2.19 9.46 -28.70
N THR A 417 1.58 9.05 -27.59
CA THR A 417 1.97 7.92 -26.77
C THR A 417 1.80 6.56 -27.48
N GLY A 418 1.43 6.56 -28.77
CA GLY A 418 1.10 5.39 -29.58
C GLY A 418 -0.33 5.46 -30.12
N PRO A 419 -0.91 4.34 -30.61
CA PRO A 419 -2.27 4.31 -31.18
C PRO A 419 -3.36 4.50 -30.11
N THR A 420 -3.01 4.38 -28.84
CA THR A 420 -3.90 4.58 -27.69
C THR A 420 -3.17 5.33 -26.58
N THR A 421 -3.89 6.18 -25.87
CA THR A 421 -3.38 6.96 -24.73
C THR A 421 -4.04 6.45 -23.45
N GLU A 422 -3.23 5.87 -22.58
CA GLU A 422 -3.61 5.46 -21.22
C GLU A 422 -3.67 6.67 -20.28
N LYS A 423 -4.51 6.59 -19.24
CA LYS A 423 -4.67 7.65 -18.23
C LYS A 423 -5.06 9.01 -18.80
N TRP A 424 -5.79 9.04 -19.92
CA TRP A 424 -6.02 10.27 -20.68
C TRP A 424 -6.62 11.38 -19.81
N ILE A 425 -7.69 11.10 -19.07
CA ILE A 425 -8.33 12.10 -18.20
C ILE A 425 -7.45 12.54 -17.04
N LEU A 426 -6.62 11.64 -16.49
CA LEU A 426 -5.64 11.97 -15.44
C LEU A 426 -4.56 12.90 -16.00
N ARG A 427 -4.01 12.63 -17.18
CA ARG A 427 -3.06 13.52 -17.87
C ARG A 427 -3.70 14.90 -18.10
N LYS A 428 -4.94 14.92 -18.57
CA LYS A 428 -5.69 16.14 -18.84
C LYS A 428 -5.96 16.96 -17.58
N SER A 429 -6.24 16.31 -16.46
CA SER A 429 -6.44 16.98 -15.16
C SER A 429 -5.18 17.63 -14.59
N CYS A 430 -4.00 17.23 -15.05
CA CYS A 430 -2.70 17.67 -14.53
C CYS A 430 -1.82 18.36 -15.59
N ASP A 431 -2.41 18.79 -16.69
CA ASP A 431 -1.72 19.38 -17.86
C ASP A 431 -0.94 20.68 -17.52
N ASP A 432 -1.39 21.40 -16.48
CA ASP A 432 -0.76 22.63 -15.97
C ASP A 432 0.19 22.40 -14.78
N LEU A 433 0.23 21.19 -14.24
CA LEU A 433 0.99 20.85 -13.03
C LEU A 433 2.46 20.56 -13.32
N LEU A 434 2.71 19.92 -14.45
CA LEU A 434 4.03 19.46 -14.89
C LEU A 434 4.28 19.87 -16.34
N PRO A 435 5.55 19.94 -16.78
CA PRO A 435 5.88 20.15 -18.19
C PRO A 435 5.18 19.13 -19.10
N SER A 436 4.71 19.58 -20.25
CA SER A 436 3.91 18.77 -21.18
C SER A 436 4.65 17.49 -21.63
N ASP A 437 5.95 17.54 -21.85
CA ASP A 437 6.79 16.39 -22.20
C ASP A 437 6.84 15.31 -21.07
N LEU A 438 6.67 15.73 -19.83
CA LEU A 438 6.57 14.82 -18.68
C LEU A 438 5.15 14.27 -18.51
N VAL A 439 4.11 15.13 -18.68
CA VAL A 439 2.70 14.69 -18.59
C VAL A 439 2.36 13.69 -19.68
N TRP A 440 2.85 13.92 -20.92
CA TRP A 440 2.52 13.08 -22.09
C TRP A 440 3.62 12.05 -22.43
N ARG A 441 4.61 11.89 -21.53
CA ARG A 441 5.65 10.86 -21.68
C ARG A 441 5.00 9.47 -21.81
N LYS A 442 5.54 8.66 -22.73
CA LYS A 442 5.17 7.25 -22.85
C LYS A 442 5.49 6.50 -21.55
N LYS A 443 4.54 5.70 -21.07
CA LYS A 443 4.73 4.89 -19.87
C LYS A 443 5.82 3.83 -20.08
N ALA A 444 6.72 3.70 -19.09
CA ALA A 444 7.57 2.54 -18.87
C ALA A 444 7.14 1.87 -17.55
N GLN A 445 7.28 0.55 -17.44
CA GLN A 445 7.10 -0.13 -16.17
C GLN A 445 8.25 0.22 -15.22
N PHE A 446 8.00 0.21 -13.91
CA PHE A 446 8.97 0.67 -12.92
C PHE A 446 10.28 -0.15 -12.92
N ASP A 447 10.18 -1.45 -13.08
CA ASP A 447 11.34 -2.34 -13.15
C ASP A 447 12.14 -2.17 -14.47
N GLU A 448 11.48 -1.77 -15.56
CA GLU A 448 12.13 -1.45 -16.85
C GLU A 448 12.77 -0.05 -16.82
N GLY A 449 11.99 0.98 -16.44
CA GLY A 449 12.43 2.37 -16.42
C GLY A 449 13.58 2.65 -15.45
N SER A 450 13.60 1.96 -14.31
CA SER A 450 14.69 2.02 -13.33
C SER A 450 15.96 1.25 -13.74
N GLY A 451 15.90 0.40 -14.78
CA GLY A 451 16.98 -0.49 -15.18
C GLY A 451 17.12 -1.75 -14.30
N THR A 452 16.15 -2.01 -13.43
CA THR A 452 16.16 -3.17 -12.53
C THR A 452 16.24 -4.49 -13.29
N VAL A 453 15.53 -4.62 -14.40
CA VAL A 453 15.54 -5.86 -15.22
C VAL A 453 16.97 -6.25 -15.64
N SER A 454 17.76 -5.30 -16.09
CA SER A 454 19.15 -5.54 -16.52
C SER A 454 20.08 -5.89 -15.35
N ALA A 455 19.98 -5.16 -14.24
CA ALA A 455 20.75 -5.43 -13.03
C ALA A 455 20.40 -6.80 -12.43
N LEU A 456 19.12 -7.13 -12.42
CA LEU A 456 18.62 -8.42 -11.90
C LEU A 456 19.11 -9.59 -12.77
N ASP A 457 19.08 -9.48 -14.11
CA ASP A 457 19.60 -10.54 -14.99
C ASP A 457 21.10 -10.80 -14.71
N GLY A 458 21.88 -9.73 -14.50
CA GLY A 458 23.26 -9.84 -14.07
C GLY A 458 23.44 -10.56 -12.72
N ALA A 459 22.64 -10.18 -11.72
CA ALA A 459 22.64 -10.80 -10.40
C ALA A 459 22.25 -12.28 -10.46
N LEU A 460 21.20 -12.63 -11.18
CA LEU A 460 20.70 -14.00 -11.31
C LEU A 460 21.71 -14.92 -12.00
N ARG A 461 22.37 -14.44 -13.05
CA ARG A 461 23.47 -15.19 -13.72
C ARG A 461 24.56 -15.56 -12.72
N GLY A 462 24.99 -14.61 -11.91
CA GLY A 462 25.98 -14.85 -10.87
C GLY A 462 25.53 -15.87 -9.81
N LEU A 463 24.28 -15.73 -9.32
CA LEU A 463 23.72 -16.61 -8.29
C LEU A 463 23.44 -18.04 -8.76
N ILE A 464 23.08 -18.21 -10.03
CA ILE A 464 22.78 -19.53 -10.65
C ILE A 464 24.05 -20.17 -11.20
N GLY A 465 25.08 -19.37 -11.50
CA GLY A 465 26.31 -19.84 -12.17
C GLY A 465 26.11 -20.10 -13.67
N LYS A 466 25.33 -19.26 -14.37
CA LYS A 466 24.95 -19.42 -15.77
C LYS A 466 25.50 -18.32 -16.65
N GLU A 467 26.11 -18.67 -17.81
CA GLU A 467 26.64 -17.69 -18.77
C GLU A 467 25.58 -17.09 -19.72
N GLY A 468 24.43 -17.72 -19.86
CA GLY A 468 23.34 -17.27 -20.74
C GLY A 468 22.21 -16.53 -19.99
N ALA A 469 21.19 -16.08 -20.72
CA ALA A 469 20.00 -15.49 -20.14
C ALA A 469 19.29 -16.45 -19.16
N VAL A 470 18.84 -15.90 -18.03
CA VAL A 470 18.06 -16.66 -17.05
C VAL A 470 16.59 -16.64 -17.48
N THR A 471 15.98 -17.81 -17.54
CA THR A 471 14.55 -17.93 -17.84
C THR A 471 13.70 -17.58 -16.61
N ARG A 472 12.46 -17.16 -16.81
CA ARG A 472 11.51 -16.93 -15.73
C ARG A 472 11.28 -18.15 -14.82
N ALA A 473 11.31 -19.35 -15.39
CA ALA A 473 11.20 -20.59 -14.63
C ALA A 473 12.40 -20.83 -13.70
N GLU A 474 13.63 -20.60 -14.20
CA GLU A 474 14.86 -20.69 -13.38
C GLU A 474 14.87 -19.63 -12.26
N GLU A 475 14.42 -18.43 -12.58
CA GLU A 475 14.27 -17.34 -11.62
C GLU A 475 13.28 -17.72 -10.50
N GLY A 476 12.08 -18.21 -10.85
CA GLY A 476 11.09 -18.67 -9.88
C GLY A 476 11.58 -19.79 -8.98
N LEU A 477 12.32 -20.77 -9.55
CA LEU A 477 12.93 -21.86 -8.76
C LEU A 477 13.98 -21.34 -7.76
N LEU A 478 14.78 -20.34 -8.16
CA LEU A 478 15.73 -19.72 -7.24
C LEU A 478 15.00 -18.98 -6.12
N TYR A 479 13.96 -18.24 -6.42
CA TYR A 479 13.18 -17.48 -5.43
C TYR A 479 12.50 -18.40 -4.44
N GLU A 480 11.87 -19.47 -4.92
CA GLU A 480 11.26 -20.49 -4.06
C GLU A 480 12.30 -21.17 -3.16
N LYS A 481 13.48 -21.51 -3.68
CA LYS A 481 14.59 -22.06 -2.89
C LYS A 481 15.03 -21.09 -1.78
N ILE A 482 15.15 -19.81 -2.09
CA ILE A 482 15.50 -18.78 -1.10
C ILE A 482 14.39 -18.69 -0.04
N LEU A 483 13.11 -18.58 -0.45
CA LEU A 483 11.99 -18.52 0.47
C LEU A 483 11.97 -19.72 1.42
N ARG A 484 12.07 -20.94 0.89
CA ARG A 484 12.09 -22.17 1.69
C ARG A 484 13.23 -22.23 2.69
N SER A 485 14.35 -21.59 2.40
CA SER A 485 15.50 -21.53 3.32
C SER A 485 15.33 -20.55 4.48
N ARG A 486 14.32 -19.68 4.43
CA ARG A 486 14.11 -18.59 5.38
C ARG A 486 13.01 -18.83 6.41
N TYR A 487 12.15 -19.83 6.19
CA TYR A 487 11.00 -20.13 7.03
C TYR A 487 11.06 -21.55 7.59
N GLU A 488 10.56 -21.74 8.80
CA GLU A 488 10.41 -23.05 9.42
C GLU A 488 9.28 -23.86 8.73
N ASN A 489 8.20 -23.14 8.31
CA ASN A 489 7.05 -23.71 7.64
C ASN A 489 6.77 -22.99 6.31
N PRO A 490 7.66 -23.13 5.30
CA PRO A 490 7.58 -22.37 4.06
C PRO A 490 6.32 -22.63 3.24
N ASP A 491 5.75 -23.84 3.29
CA ASP A 491 4.53 -24.17 2.55
C ASP A 491 3.34 -23.32 3.03
N ARG A 492 3.23 -23.04 4.32
CA ARG A 492 2.19 -22.15 4.86
C ARG A 492 2.31 -20.71 4.32
N ILE A 493 3.54 -20.25 4.07
CA ILE A 493 3.76 -18.93 3.48
C ILE A 493 3.36 -18.95 2.02
N ILE A 494 3.79 -19.96 1.26
CA ILE A 494 3.50 -20.11 -0.18
C ILE A 494 1.99 -20.24 -0.44
N GLU A 495 1.28 -21.04 0.35
CA GLU A 495 -0.16 -21.27 0.22
C GLU A 495 -1.01 -20.02 0.48
N ASN A 496 -0.50 -19.07 1.28
CA ASN A 496 -1.21 -17.86 1.69
C ASN A 496 -0.69 -16.57 1.04
N ALA A 497 0.38 -16.65 0.23
CA ALA A 497 0.91 -15.52 -0.51
C ALA A 497 0.09 -15.24 -1.77
N GLY A 498 -0.17 -13.97 -2.05
CA GLY A 498 -0.72 -13.55 -3.33
C GLY A 498 0.26 -13.81 -4.47
N THR A 499 -0.25 -14.10 -5.65
CA THR A 499 0.56 -14.28 -6.86
C THR A 499 -0.02 -13.45 -8.00
N TRP A 500 0.83 -12.73 -8.70
CA TRP A 500 0.40 -11.90 -9.84
C TRP A 500 -0.24 -12.74 -10.96
N SER A 501 0.30 -13.94 -11.19
CA SER A 501 -0.17 -14.84 -12.23
C SER A 501 -1.53 -15.49 -11.95
N ALA A 502 -1.86 -15.73 -10.68
CA ALA A 502 -3.13 -16.35 -10.30
C ALA A 502 -4.31 -15.37 -10.41
N ASP A 503 -4.04 -14.08 -10.24
CA ASP A 503 -5.06 -13.03 -10.30
C ASP A 503 -5.29 -12.50 -11.72
N ARG A 504 -4.41 -12.80 -12.66
CA ARG A 504 -4.67 -12.68 -14.10
C ARG A 504 -5.47 -13.90 -14.54
N VAL A 505 -6.78 -13.87 -14.35
CA VAL A 505 -7.65 -14.84 -14.99
C VAL A 505 -7.35 -14.79 -16.48
N ALA A 506 -7.09 -15.96 -17.07
CA ALA A 506 -6.83 -16.12 -18.47
C ALA A 506 -7.86 -15.31 -19.28
N VAL A 507 -7.38 -14.27 -19.97
CA VAL A 507 -8.10 -13.59 -21.03
C VAL A 507 -7.97 -14.46 -22.27
#